data_f43a04ae33921394720d115dca2b8007
#
_entry.id   f43a04ae33921394720d115dca2b8007
#
_cell.length_a   1.000
_cell.length_b   1.000
_cell.length_c   1.000
_cell.angle_alpha   90.00
_cell.angle_beta   90.00
_cell.angle_gamma   90.00
#
_symmetry.space_group_name_H-M   'P 1'
#
loop_
_entity.id
_entity.type
_entity.pdbx_description
1 polymer ?
#
loop_
_entity_poly.entity_id
_entity_poly.type
_entity_poly.pdbx_seq_one_letter_code
_entity_poly.pdbx_strand_id
1 'polypeptide(L)'
;MIMHRNNKFPSKNNLERRSAHASRGSRVTSSFIHGAESSKHSNFRHSPSLPYQTNQFPTKLLLIILVIIACIIMITVALQNCSLAREYNWENLQYENGRIFYSENGTITSLTGIDVSSHQGTIDWNAVSQDGIDFAMIRCGTRGYTEGSLFADETFYTNADGAQTAGIPFGVYFFSQAINEQEAIEEAEYVLELIQGMEISCPIAFDLEDMPSYNARANDLSAEQITANAEAFCNRIKQAGYEVMIYGNQHDLSRYDLEHLNEEIWYAEYNGTQPTTSIPLVMWQYTSTGSVSGISTNVDLNILFDANLVHAN
;
A
#
# COMPACT_ATOMS: atom_id res chain seq x y z
N MET A 1 -6.07 -3.49 -46.43
CA MET A 1 -4.73 -3.45 -47.05
C MET A 1 -3.72 -3.63 -45.95
N ILE A 2 -3.19 -4.85 -45.87
CA ILE A 2 -2.42 -5.40 -44.74
C ILE A 2 -0.97 -4.96 -44.92
N MET A 3 -0.34 -4.38 -43.90
CA MET A 3 1.12 -4.30 -43.85
C MET A 3 1.61 -4.87 -42.49
N HIS A 4 2.17 -6.07 -42.61
CA HIS A 4 3.02 -6.67 -41.60
C HIS A 4 4.35 -5.91 -41.52
N ARG A 5 4.77 -5.55 -40.27
CA ARG A 5 6.18 -5.27 -40.00
C ARG A 5 6.67 -6.19 -38.91
N ASN A 6 7.50 -7.15 -39.34
CA ASN A 6 8.34 -7.96 -38.47
C ASN A 6 9.46 -7.10 -37.87
N ASN A 7 9.59 -7.10 -36.53
CA ASN A 7 10.82 -6.69 -35.88
C ASN A 7 11.39 -7.88 -35.09
N LYS A 8 12.52 -8.36 -35.59
CA LYS A 8 13.37 -9.37 -34.98
C LYS A 8 14.19 -8.73 -33.85
N PHE A 9 14.17 -9.30 -32.68
CA PHE A 9 15.12 -9.00 -31.62
C PHE A 9 16.39 -9.87 -31.79
N PRO A 10 17.60 -9.33 -31.54
CA PRO A 10 18.81 -10.10 -31.61
C PRO A 10 19.09 -10.89 -30.33
N SER A 11 19.50 -12.12 -30.51
CA SER A 11 19.99 -13.05 -29.51
C SER A 11 21.31 -12.57 -28.89
N LYS A 12 21.45 -12.64 -27.57
CA LYS A 12 22.75 -12.49 -26.90
C LYS A 12 23.26 -13.85 -26.46
N ASN A 13 24.37 -14.21 -27.07
CA ASN A 13 25.23 -15.30 -26.66
C ASN A 13 26.28 -14.82 -25.64
N ASN A 14 26.49 -15.67 -24.64
CA ASN A 14 27.75 -16.02 -23.97
C ASN A 14 28.71 -14.93 -23.50
N LEU A 15 28.96 -14.96 -22.19
CA LEU A 15 30.31 -14.81 -21.70
C LEU A 15 30.57 -15.73 -20.49
N GLU A 16 31.66 -16.48 -20.68
CA GLU A 16 32.12 -17.62 -19.94
C GLU A 16 32.65 -17.32 -18.53
N ARG A 17 32.60 -18.39 -17.76
CA ARG A 17 33.37 -18.72 -16.54
C ARG A 17 34.82 -18.25 -16.59
N ARG A 18 35.31 -17.74 -15.47
CA ARG A 18 36.67 -17.99 -15.00
C ARG A 18 36.71 -18.23 -13.50
N SER A 19 37.02 -19.47 -13.17
CA SER A 19 37.53 -19.94 -11.88
C SER A 19 39.04 -19.78 -11.82
N ALA A 20 39.62 -19.46 -10.68
CA ALA A 20 40.97 -19.81 -10.21
C ALA A 20 41.04 -19.50 -8.73
N HIS A 21 41.13 -20.48 -7.90
CA HIS A 21 42.30 -21.13 -7.31
C HIS A 21 43.07 -20.29 -6.29
N ALA A 22 42.95 -20.72 -5.03
CA ALA A 22 43.99 -21.37 -4.20
C ALA A 22 44.93 -20.38 -3.50
N SER A 23 45.40 -20.49 -2.29
CA SER A 23 45.72 -21.65 -1.49
C SER A 23 46.39 -21.19 -0.17
N ARG A 24 46.37 -22.10 0.82
CA ARG A 24 47.38 -22.29 1.90
C ARG A 24 47.51 -21.17 2.93
N GLY A 25 47.37 -21.36 4.22
CA GLY A 25 47.83 -22.49 5.04
C GLY A 25 49.12 -22.17 5.70
N SER A 26 49.11 -21.94 7.00
CA SER A 26 50.24 -22.34 7.82
C SER A 26 49.85 -22.46 9.31
N ARG A 27 50.00 -23.66 9.77
CA ARG A 27 50.22 -24.04 11.19
C ARG A 27 51.58 -23.57 11.62
N VAL A 28 51.74 -23.11 12.84
CA VAL A 28 53.00 -23.23 13.58
C VAL A 28 52.67 -23.68 15.00
N THR A 29 53.38 -24.72 15.32
CA THR A 29 53.39 -25.54 16.52
C THR A 29 54.14 -24.92 17.68
N SER A 30 53.72 -25.28 18.86
CA SER A 30 54.36 -25.46 20.17
C SER A 30 55.87 -25.30 20.30
N SER A 31 56.30 -24.78 21.43
CA SER A 31 57.40 -25.37 22.19
C SER A 31 57.32 -24.98 23.69
N PHE A 32 57.43 -26.01 24.49
CA PHE A 32 57.67 -26.01 25.95
C PHE A 32 59.07 -25.48 26.25
N ILE A 33 59.23 -24.77 27.37
CA ILE A 33 60.45 -24.82 28.16
C ILE A 33 60.11 -24.66 29.64
N HIS A 34 60.61 -25.58 30.44
CA HIS A 34 60.69 -25.66 31.89
C HIS A 34 61.66 -24.63 32.44
N GLY A 35 61.42 -24.13 33.64
CA GLY A 35 62.42 -23.42 34.41
C GLY A 35 61.97 -23.15 35.84
N ALA A 36 62.67 -23.70 36.78
CA ALA A 36 62.43 -23.96 38.18
C ALA A 36 62.39 -22.77 39.12
N GLU A 37 61.66 -22.98 40.22
CA GLU A 37 61.84 -22.55 41.63
C GLU A 37 62.48 -21.20 41.94
N SER A 38 61.73 -20.39 42.74
CA SER A 38 62.26 -19.81 43.98
C SER A 38 61.15 -19.32 44.89
N SER A 39 61.09 -19.84 46.12
CA SER A 39 60.22 -19.48 47.19
C SER A 39 60.47 -18.07 47.73
N LYS A 40 59.46 -17.24 47.92
CA LYS A 40 59.46 -16.19 48.95
C LYS A 40 58.07 -16.04 49.50
N HIS A 41 57.95 -16.36 50.79
CA HIS A 41 56.82 -16.04 51.67
C HIS A 41 56.56 -14.53 51.67
N SER A 42 55.35 -14.12 51.28
CA SER A 42 54.83 -12.82 51.62
C SER A 42 53.43 -12.98 52.20
N ASN A 43 53.30 -12.55 53.47
CA ASN A 43 52.06 -12.52 54.22
C ASN A 43 51.04 -11.63 53.49
N PHE A 44 50.01 -12.20 52.85
CA PHE A 44 48.84 -11.46 52.43
C PHE A 44 47.78 -11.43 53.55
N ARG A 45 47.56 -10.22 54.05
CA ARG A 45 46.42 -9.92 54.93
C ARG A 45 45.14 -10.16 54.12
N HIS A 46 44.25 -11.01 54.64
CA HIS A 46 42.89 -11.15 54.19
C HIS A 46 42.13 -9.83 54.41
N SER A 47 41.79 -9.13 53.33
CA SER A 47 40.76 -8.11 53.33
C SER A 47 39.38 -8.82 53.38
N PRO A 48 38.44 -8.38 54.24
CA PRO A 48 37.11 -8.96 54.26
C PRO A 48 36.42 -8.62 52.91
N SER A 49 35.98 -9.64 52.16
CA SER A 49 35.14 -9.51 51.01
C SER A 49 33.77 -8.94 51.44
N LEU A 50 33.42 -7.78 50.91
CA LEU A 50 32.07 -7.22 51.02
C LEU A 50 31.06 -8.23 50.45
N PRO A 51 29.94 -8.45 51.11
CA PRO A 51 28.90 -9.32 50.57
C PRO A 51 28.35 -8.71 49.28
N TYR A 52 28.40 -9.48 48.18
CA TYR A 52 27.75 -9.16 46.89
C TYR A 52 26.24 -9.19 47.14
N GLN A 53 25.62 -8.01 47.25
CA GLN A 53 24.15 -7.89 47.30
C GLN A 53 23.64 -8.15 45.87
N THR A 54 23.12 -9.35 45.64
CA THR A 54 22.29 -9.63 44.49
C THR A 54 20.98 -8.84 44.63
N ASN A 55 20.85 -7.73 43.92
CA ASN A 55 19.56 -7.06 43.73
C ASN A 55 18.67 -8.03 42.96
N GLN A 56 17.97 -8.92 43.64
CA GLN A 56 16.89 -9.69 43.04
C GLN A 56 15.73 -8.70 42.79
N PHE A 57 15.59 -8.27 41.54
CA PHE A 57 14.37 -7.59 41.10
C PHE A 57 13.18 -8.48 41.47
N PRO A 58 12.19 -7.97 42.20
CA PRO A 58 11.07 -8.80 42.64
C PRO A 58 10.33 -9.30 41.40
N THR A 59 10.35 -10.61 41.18
CA THR A 59 9.70 -11.28 40.05
C THR A 59 8.22 -10.89 39.89
N LYS A 60 7.55 -10.54 41.03
CA LYS A 60 6.18 -10.00 41.04
C LYS A 60 6.08 -8.63 40.35
N LEU A 61 7.07 -7.75 40.50
CA LEU A 61 7.09 -6.45 39.85
C LEU A 61 7.26 -6.59 38.35
N LEU A 62 8.13 -7.51 37.90
CA LEU A 62 8.34 -7.81 36.46
C LEU A 62 7.05 -8.36 35.83
N LEU A 63 6.33 -9.24 36.54
CA LEU A 63 5.04 -9.79 36.07
C LEU A 63 3.98 -8.69 35.92
N ILE A 64 3.91 -7.77 36.88
CA ILE A 64 2.98 -6.63 36.84
C ILE A 64 3.29 -5.73 35.61
N ILE A 65 4.56 -5.44 35.38
CA ILE A 65 4.99 -4.63 34.20
C ILE A 65 4.61 -5.32 32.91
N LEU A 66 4.82 -6.63 32.77
CA LEU A 66 4.44 -7.39 31.56
C LEU A 66 2.93 -7.39 31.36
N VAL A 67 2.12 -7.50 32.38
CA VAL A 67 0.65 -7.42 32.28
C VAL A 67 0.22 -6.02 31.84
N ILE A 68 0.81 -4.96 32.39
CA ILE A 68 0.51 -3.58 32.00
C ILE A 68 0.87 -3.35 30.50
N ILE A 69 2.03 -3.82 30.06
CA ILE A 69 2.44 -3.72 28.66
C ILE A 69 1.47 -4.48 27.76
N ALA A 70 1.06 -5.69 28.13
CA ALA A 70 0.08 -6.47 27.37
C ALA A 70 -1.29 -5.76 27.32
N CYS A 71 -1.75 -5.16 28.41
CA CYS A 71 -2.98 -4.36 28.43
C CYS A 71 -2.86 -3.11 27.54
N ILE A 72 -1.73 -2.41 27.56
CA ILE A 72 -1.50 -1.26 26.70
C ILE A 72 -1.52 -1.68 25.23
N ILE A 73 -0.86 -2.78 24.86
CA ILE A 73 -0.88 -3.32 23.50
C ILE A 73 -2.31 -3.69 23.09
N MET A 74 -3.07 -4.37 23.95
CA MET A 74 -4.47 -4.70 23.65
C MET A 74 -5.35 -3.45 23.49
N ILE A 75 -5.14 -2.42 24.30
CA ILE A 75 -5.87 -1.15 24.20
C ILE A 75 -5.49 -0.42 22.93
N THR A 76 -4.21 -0.37 22.53
CA THR A 76 -3.77 0.27 21.29
C THR A 76 -4.32 -0.45 20.06
N VAL A 77 -4.32 -1.79 20.05
CA VAL A 77 -4.93 -2.58 18.98
C VAL A 77 -6.45 -2.36 18.91
N ALA A 78 -7.14 -2.32 20.08
CA ALA A 78 -8.58 -2.06 20.12
C ALA A 78 -8.92 -0.63 19.65
N LEU A 79 -8.07 0.36 19.97
CA LEU A 79 -8.26 1.74 19.51
C LEU A 79 -7.98 1.87 18.00
N GLN A 80 -7.03 1.14 17.46
CA GLN A 80 -6.80 1.09 16.02
C GLN A 80 -7.97 0.44 15.26
N ASN A 81 -8.52 -0.65 15.77
CA ASN A 81 -9.71 -1.29 15.17
C ASN A 81 -11.00 -0.45 15.34
N CYS A 82 -11.07 0.44 16.34
CA CYS A 82 -12.21 1.34 16.52
C CYS A 82 -12.16 2.57 15.57
N SER A 83 -11.02 2.79 14.90
CA SER A 83 -10.83 3.89 13.94
C SER A 83 -11.55 3.69 12.59
N LEU A 84 -11.92 2.45 12.25
CA LEU A 84 -12.54 2.12 10.96
C LEU A 84 -14.04 2.41 10.87
N ALA A 85 -14.73 2.62 11.97
CA ALA A 85 -16.17 2.94 11.97
C ALA A 85 -16.39 4.47 11.97
N ARG A 86 -16.15 5.14 10.85
CA ARG A 86 -16.47 6.56 10.69
C ARG A 86 -17.93 6.69 10.32
N GLU A 87 -18.70 7.37 11.17
CA GLU A 87 -20.07 7.76 10.86
C GLU A 87 -20.05 9.20 10.33
N TYR A 88 -20.44 9.38 9.06
CA TYR A 88 -20.61 10.70 8.46
C TYR A 88 -22.04 11.16 8.61
N ASN A 89 -22.24 12.44 8.96
CA ASN A 89 -23.55 13.07 8.83
C ASN A 89 -23.75 13.57 7.40
N TRP A 90 -24.48 12.84 6.59
CA TRP A 90 -24.68 13.16 5.18
C TRP A 90 -25.41 14.48 4.93
N GLU A 91 -26.05 15.09 5.94
CA GLU A 91 -26.58 16.46 5.84
C GLU A 91 -25.48 17.53 5.69
N ASN A 92 -24.25 17.16 5.98
CA ASN A 92 -23.08 18.03 5.84
C ASN A 92 -22.50 18.05 4.42
N LEU A 93 -23.06 17.24 3.49
CA LEU A 93 -22.67 17.29 2.09
C LEU A 93 -23.17 18.58 1.41
N GLN A 94 -22.31 19.21 0.65
CA GLN A 94 -22.58 20.41 -0.11
C GLN A 94 -22.31 20.15 -1.59
N TYR A 95 -23.18 20.71 -2.45
CA TYR A 95 -23.12 20.53 -3.90
C TYR A 95 -22.90 21.88 -4.56
N GLU A 96 -21.77 22.06 -5.19
CA GLU A 96 -21.45 23.30 -5.86
C GLU A 96 -20.71 23.03 -7.17
N ASN A 97 -21.18 23.59 -8.28
CA ASN A 97 -20.54 23.51 -9.61
C ASN A 97 -20.20 22.09 -10.09
N GLY A 98 -21.08 21.12 -9.77
CA GLY A 98 -20.86 19.71 -10.12
C GLY A 98 -19.88 18.97 -9.22
N ARG A 99 -19.45 19.56 -8.14
CA ARG A 99 -18.58 19.00 -7.11
C ARG A 99 -19.34 18.74 -5.83
N ILE A 100 -18.86 17.76 -5.07
CA ILE A 100 -19.38 17.44 -3.73
C ILE A 100 -18.29 17.75 -2.71
N PHE A 101 -18.69 18.44 -1.64
CA PHE A 101 -17.83 18.78 -0.50
C PHE A 101 -18.48 18.29 0.78
N TYR A 102 -17.68 17.94 1.77
CA TYR A 102 -18.15 17.63 3.11
C TYR A 102 -17.61 18.66 4.09
N SER A 103 -18.48 19.19 4.95
CA SER A 103 -18.12 20.26 5.87
C SER A 103 -18.42 19.87 7.31
N GLU A 104 -17.48 20.16 8.20
CA GLU A 104 -17.69 20.04 9.65
C GLU A 104 -17.59 21.42 10.30
N ASN A 105 -18.58 21.74 11.11
CA ASN A 105 -18.63 23.04 11.81
C ASN A 105 -18.47 24.26 10.86
N GLY A 106 -18.95 24.14 9.63
CA GLY A 106 -18.88 25.20 8.63
C GLY A 106 -17.53 25.32 7.89
N THR A 107 -16.64 24.35 8.09
CA THR A 107 -15.36 24.27 7.37
C THR A 107 -15.37 23.04 6.48
N ILE A 108 -14.98 23.17 5.21
CA ILE A 108 -14.78 22.04 4.31
C ILE A 108 -13.60 21.21 4.84
N THR A 109 -13.84 19.92 5.07
CA THR A 109 -12.85 18.98 5.61
C THR A 109 -12.51 17.87 4.61
N SER A 110 -13.28 17.76 3.52
CA SER A 110 -13.02 16.81 2.45
C SER A 110 -12.07 17.35 1.39
N LEU A 111 -11.47 16.44 0.62
CA LEU A 111 -10.68 16.75 -0.57
C LEU A 111 -11.43 16.30 -1.83
N THR A 112 -11.27 17.06 -2.92
CA THR A 112 -11.82 16.73 -4.24
C THR A 112 -10.76 16.03 -5.07
N GLY A 113 -11.08 14.84 -5.57
CA GLY A 113 -10.14 14.06 -6.38
C GLY A 113 -10.72 13.62 -7.73
N ILE A 114 -9.82 13.15 -8.57
CA ILE A 114 -10.12 12.44 -9.80
C ILE A 114 -9.46 11.06 -9.79
N ASP A 115 -10.02 10.12 -10.55
CA ASP A 115 -9.22 8.95 -10.94
C ASP A 115 -9.13 8.86 -12.47
N VAL A 116 -7.95 8.44 -12.92
CA VAL A 116 -7.57 8.48 -14.33
C VAL A 116 -6.76 7.27 -14.76
N SER A 117 -6.83 6.99 -16.04
CA SER A 117 -6.09 5.93 -16.72
C SER A 117 -5.82 6.33 -18.18
N SER A 118 -5.39 5.38 -18.99
CA SER A 118 -5.29 5.58 -20.45
C SER A 118 -6.61 5.97 -21.12
N HIS A 119 -7.76 5.78 -20.47
CA HIS A 119 -9.09 6.19 -20.98
C HIS A 119 -9.25 7.70 -21.09
N GLN A 120 -8.57 8.50 -20.27
CA GLN A 120 -8.63 9.95 -20.32
C GLN A 120 -7.70 10.54 -21.38
N GLY A 121 -6.80 9.72 -21.95
CA GLY A 121 -5.84 10.15 -22.96
C GLY A 121 -4.82 11.15 -22.44
N THR A 122 -4.62 12.25 -23.17
CA THR A 122 -3.66 13.28 -22.76
C THR A 122 -4.31 14.28 -21.81
N ILE A 123 -3.68 14.53 -20.67
CA ILE A 123 -4.16 15.41 -19.61
C ILE A 123 -3.23 16.63 -19.49
N ASP A 124 -3.82 17.83 -19.41
CA ASP A 124 -3.13 19.05 -18.99
C ASP A 124 -3.23 19.19 -17.47
N TRP A 125 -2.27 18.64 -16.76
CA TRP A 125 -2.25 18.60 -15.30
C TRP A 125 -2.18 20.00 -14.64
N ASN A 126 -1.62 21.01 -15.34
CA ASN A 126 -1.66 22.38 -14.85
C ASN A 126 -3.08 22.95 -14.85
N ALA A 127 -3.86 22.65 -15.89
CA ALA A 127 -5.26 23.03 -15.95
C ALA A 127 -6.10 22.27 -14.91
N VAL A 128 -5.81 20.96 -14.68
CA VAL A 128 -6.44 20.16 -13.62
C VAL A 128 -6.21 20.77 -12.23
N SER A 129 -4.98 21.16 -11.91
CA SER A 129 -4.64 21.81 -10.63
C SER A 129 -5.38 23.14 -10.46
N GLN A 130 -5.47 23.94 -11.52
CA GLN A 130 -6.19 25.23 -11.50
C GLN A 130 -7.72 25.06 -11.38
N ASP A 131 -8.25 23.89 -11.74
CA ASP A 131 -9.67 23.56 -11.60
C ASP A 131 -10.06 23.11 -10.19
N GLY A 132 -9.12 23.11 -9.24
CA GLY A 132 -9.36 22.81 -7.83
C GLY A 132 -9.45 21.30 -7.53
N ILE A 133 -8.64 20.50 -8.22
CA ILE A 133 -8.43 19.09 -7.88
C ILE A 133 -7.31 19.01 -6.83
N ASP A 134 -7.64 18.42 -5.68
CA ASP A 134 -6.73 18.31 -4.53
C ASP A 134 -5.84 17.07 -4.59
N PHE A 135 -6.32 15.97 -5.23
CA PHE A 135 -5.57 14.72 -5.38
C PHE A 135 -6.00 13.93 -6.61
N ALA A 136 -5.20 12.94 -7.00
CA ALA A 136 -5.51 12.01 -8.08
C ALA A 136 -5.23 10.56 -7.69
N MET A 137 -6.05 9.63 -8.19
CA MET A 137 -5.77 8.19 -8.22
C MET A 137 -5.45 7.79 -9.65
N ILE A 138 -4.26 7.24 -9.90
CA ILE A 138 -3.77 6.96 -11.25
C ILE A 138 -3.64 5.45 -11.43
N ARG A 139 -4.28 4.88 -12.47
CA ARG A 139 -4.11 3.46 -12.77
C ARG A 139 -2.65 3.20 -13.13
N CYS A 140 -1.95 2.42 -12.31
CA CYS A 140 -0.58 2.04 -12.62
C CYS A 140 -0.51 0.83 -13.53
N GLY A 141 -1.47 -0.10 -13.45
CA GLY A 141 -1.46 -1.29 -14.26
C GLY A 141 -2.69 -2.16 -14.08
N THR A 142 -2.67 -3.30 -14.75
CA THR A 142 -3.74 -4.29 -14.75
C THR A 142 -3.19 -5.69 -14.97
N ARG A 143 -3.91 -6.70 -14.46
CA ARG A 143 -3.75 -8.10 -14.91
C ARG A 143 -4.79 -8.41 -15.97
N GLY A 144 -4.37 -9.05 -17.05
CA GLY A 144 -5.25 -9.41 -18.18
C GLY A 144 -6.36 -10.40 -17.78
N TYR A 145 -7.55 -10.18 -18.31
CA TYR A 145 -8.77 -10.93 -17.98
C TYR A 145 -8.68 -12.44 -18.24
N THR A 146 -7.94 -12.87 -19.26
CA THR A 146 -7.91 -14.27 -19.72
C THR A 146 -6.59 -14.94 -19.36
N GLU A 147 -5.48 -14.37 -19.85
CA GLU A 147 -4.15 -14.98 -19.74
C GLU A 147 -3.45 -14.64 -18.43
N GLY A 148 -3.94 -13.63 -17.69
CA GLY A 148 -3.39 -13.25 -16.40
C GLY A 148 -2.01 -12.56 -16.47
N SER A 149 -1.61 -12.05 -17.64
CA SER A 149 -0.37 -11.29 -17.78
C SER A 149 -0.50 -9.90 -17.17
N LEU A 150 0.59 -9.39 -16.60
CA LEU A 150 0.67 -8.06 -16.01
C LEU A 150 1.01 -7.03 -17.08
N PHE A 151 0.35 -5.87 -17.04
CA PHE A 151 0.56 -4.76 -17.95
C PHE A 151 0.58 -3.45 -17.16
N ALA A 152 1.53 -2.56 -17.47
CA ALA A 152 1.44 -1.17 -17.03
C ALA A 152 0.37 -0.43 -17.84
N ASP A 153 -0.32 0.54 -17.23
CA ASP A 153 -1.17 1.46 -17.98
C ASP A 153 -0.31 2.33 -18.91
N GLU A 154 -0.73 2.48 -20.15
CA GLU A 154 0.05 3.15 -21.20
C GLU A 154 0.37 4.62 -20.87
N THR A 155 -0.48 5.26 -20.05
CA THR A 155 -0.32 6.67 -19.67
C THR A 155 0.22 6.84 -18.25
N PHE A 156 0.46 5.76 -17.51
CA PHE A 156 0.82 5.82 -16.09
C PHE A 156 1.96 6.80 -15.80
N TYR A 157 3.11 6.60 -16.43
CA TYR A 157 4.29 7.42 -16.16
C TYR A 157 4.08 8.89 -16.56
N THR A 158 3.36 9.13 -17.67
CA THR A 158 3.04 10.49 -18.11
C THR A 158 2.09 11.19 -17.14
N ASN A 159 1.10 10.47 -16.63
CA ASN A 159 0.15 11.01 -15.66
C ASN A 159 0.81 11.25 -14.29
N ALA A 160 1.63 10.31 -13.82
CA ALA A 160 2.36 10.47 -12.56
C ALA A 160 3.33 11.67 -12.60
N ASP A 161 4.13 11.82 -13.65
CA ASP A 161 5.04 12.96 -13.85
C ASP A 161 4.26 14.28 -13.98
N GLY A 162 3.14 14.25 -14.70
CA GLY A 162 2.27 15.42 -14.86
C GLY A 162 1.63 15.88 -13.55
N ALA A 163 1.05 14.96 -12.78
CA ALA A 163 0.45 15.25 -11.46
C ALA A 163 1.51 15.81 -10.50
N GLN A 164 2.66 15.14 -10.40
CA GLN A 164 3.77 15.59 -9.57
C GLN A 164 4.27 16.98 -9.96
N THR A 165 4.46 17.25 -11.25
CA THR A 165 4.90 18.56 -11.76
C THR A 165 3.88 19.67 -11.48
N ALA A 166 2.58 19.33 -11.54
CA ALA A 166 1.50 20.27 -11.24
C ALA A 166 1.25 20.45 -9.72
N GLY A 167 1.98 19.72 -8.87
CA GLY A 167 1.84 19.76 -7.41
C GLY A 167 0.57 19.08 -6.91
N ILE A 168 0.00 18.14 -7.67
CA ILE A 168 -1.16 17.35 -7.27
C ILE A 168 -0.65 16.07 -6.61
N PRO A 169 -0.91 15.86 -5.29
CA PRO A 169 -0.64 14.59 -4.62
C PRO A 169 -1.37 13.46 -5.32
N PHE A 170 -0.74 12.29 -5.45
CA PHE A 170 -1.40 11.17 -6.08
C PHE A 170 -1.13 9.83 -5.38
N GLY A 171 -2.11 8.94 -5.53
CA GLY A 171 -1.99 7.52 -5.28
C GLY A 171 -2.14 6.73 -6.57
N VAL A 172 -2.07 5.42 -6.46
CA VAL A 172 -2.24 4.55 -7.62
C VAL A 172 -3.28 3.47 -7.35
N TYR A 173 -3.89 2.95 -8.41
CA TYR A 173 -4.72 1.76 -8.33
C TYR A 173 -4.27 0.72 -9.35
N PHE A 174 -4.46 -0.55 -8.99
CA PHE A 174 -4.15 -1.68 -9.85
C PHE A 174 -5.40 -2.49 -10.11
N PHE A 175 -5.78 -2.62 -11.38
CA PHE A 175 -6.94 -3.41 -11.78
C PHE A 175 -6.59 -4.89 -11.75
N SER A 176 -7.05 -5.56 -10.69
CA SER A 176 -6.72 -6.94 -10.38
C SER A 176 -7.57 -7.95 -11.14
N GLN A 177 -6.95 -9.05 -11.51
CA GLN A 177 -7.60 -10.28 -11.93
C GLN A 177 -6.89 -11.51 -11.31
N ALA A 178 -6.32 -11.33 -10.12
CA ALA A 178 -5.68 -12.42 -9.38
C ALA A 178 -6.69 -13.50 -8.99
N ILE A 179 -6.35 -14.75 -9.21
CA ILE A 179 -7.20 -15.91 -8.87
C ILE A 179 -6.73 -16.66 -7.63
N ASN A 180 -5.62 -16.24 -7.04
CA ASN A 180 -5.06 -16.74 -5.79
C ASN A 180 -4.12 -15.72 -5.18
N GLU A 181 -3.72 -15.93 -3.91
CA GLU A 181 -2.89 -15.03 -3.13
C GLU A 181 -1.50 -14.81 -3.74
N GLN A 182 -0.94 -15.84 -4.39
CA GLN A 182 0.37 -15.71 -5.04
C GLN A 182 0.31 -14.71 -6.19
N GLU A 183 -0.74 -14.75 -7.01
CA GLU A 183 -0.94 -13.78 -8.08
C GLU A 183 -1.21 -12.38 -7.54
N ALA A 184 -1.94 -12.25 -6.43
CA ALA A 184 -2.16 -10.96 -5.78
C ALA A 184 -0.85 -10.35 -5.23
N ILE A 185 0.04 -11.17 -4.69
CA ILE A 185 1.39 -10.75 -4.30
C ILE A 185 2.21 -10.33 -5.53
N GLU A 186 2.12 -11.05 -6.64
CA GLU A 186 2.78 -10.67 -7.90
C GLU A 186 2.27 -9.31 -8.42
N GLU A 187 0.97 -9.04 -8.31
CA GLU A 187 0.39 -7.72 -8.65
C GLU A 187 0.97 -6.62 -7.75
N ALA A 188 1.01 -6.86 -6.44
CA ALA A 188 1.60 -5.91 -5.49
C ALA A 188 3.09 -5.64 -5.77
N GLU A 189 3.88 -6.68 -6.05
CA GLU A 189 5.29 -6.52 -6.43
C GLU A 189 5.44 -5.72 -7.73
N TYR A 190 4.55 -5.95 -8.70
CA TYR A 190 4.55 -5.21 -9.95
C TYR A 190 4.19 -3.73 -9.73
N VAL A 191 3.21 -3.44 -8.88
CA VAL A 191 2.91 -2.06 -8.45
C VAL A 191 4.15 -1.41 -7.85
N LEU A 192 4.83 -2.07 -6.90
CA LEU A 192 6.04 -1.55 -6.25
C LEU A 192 7.19 -1.31 -7.24
N GLU A 193 7.31 -2.15 -8.27
CA GLU A 193 8.27 -1.94 -9.36
C GLU A 193 7.91 -0.69 -10.18
N LEU A 194 6.63 -0.53 -10.56
CA LEU A 194 6.16 0.60 -11.36
C LEU A 194 6.34 1.96 -10.66
N ILE A 195 6.10 2.02 -9.35
CA ILE A 195 6.19 3.26 -8.57
C ILE A 195 7.60 3.52 -8.01
N GLN A 196 8.58 2.69 -8.33
CA GLN A 196 9.92 2.83 -7.78
C GLN A 196 10.53 4.21 -8.04
N GLY A 197 10.87 4.91 -6.96
CA GLY A 197 11.46 6.26 -7.03
C GLY A 197 10.44 7.39 -7.22
N MET A 198 9.15 7.08 -7.21
CA MET A 198 8.08 8.08 -7.19
C MET A 198 7.69 8.43 -5.76
N GLU A 199 7.14 9.61 -5.59
CA GLU A 199 6.59 10.10 -4.34
C GLU A 199 5.07 9.83 -4.34
N ILE A 200 4.66 8.75 -3.68
CA ILE A 200 3.26 8.36 -3.57
C ILE A 200 2.70 8.96 -2.28
N SER A 201 1.78 9.90 -2.42
CA SER A 201 1.24 10.72 -1.32
C SER A 201 -0.17 10.30 -0.89
N CYS A 202 -0.83 9.44 -1.66
CA CYS A 202 -2.15 8.88 -1.37
C CYS A 202 -2.06 7.35 -1.30
N PRO A 203 -3.08 6.65 -0.78
CA PRO A 203 -3.09 5.20 -0.70
C PRO A 203 -2.93 4.49 -2.06
N ILE A 204 -2.53 3.23 -2.00
CA ILE A 204 -2.51 2.31 -3.15
C ILE A 204 -3.77 1.45 -3.09
N ALA A 205 -4.59 1.48 -4.14
CA ALA A 205 -5.87 0.77 -4.15
C ALA A 205 -5.78 -0.57 -4.89
N PHE A 206 -6.35 -1.61 -4.24
CA PHE A 206 -6.69 -2.87 -4.88
C PHE A 206 -8.06 -2.75 -5.52
N ASP A 207 -8.15 -2.96 -6.82
CA ASP A 207 -9.35 -2.77 -7.63
C ASP A 207 -9.70 -4.09 -8.33
N LEU A 208 -10.69 -4.83 -7.80
CA LEU A 208 -11.18 -6.07 -8.37
C LEU A 208 -12.67 -5.96 -8.66
N GLU A 209 -13.00 -5.84 -9.93
CA GLU A 209 -14.38 -5.70 -10.40
C GLU A 209 -14.89 -6.99 -11.07
N ASP A 210 -16.19 -7.24 -10.96
CA ASP A 210 -16.86 -8.26 -11.74
C ASP A 210 -16.99 -7.82 -13.21
N MET A 211 -16.47 -8.64 -14.12
CA MET A 211 -16.41 -8.35 -15.55
C MET A 211 -17.18 -9.38 -16.38
N PRO A 212 -18.52 -9.49 -16.22
CA PRO A 212 -19.31 -10.58 -16.80
C PRO A 212 -19.28 -10.62 -18.32
N SER A 213 -19.15 -9.45 -18.97
CA SER A 213 -19.07 -9.35 -20.43
C SER A 213 -17.81 -9.94 -21.04
N TYR A 214 -16.76 -10.13 -20.23
CA TYR A 214 -15.45 -10.62 -20.67
C TYR A 214 -15.17 -12.06 -20.26
N ASN A 215 -16.08 -12.71 -19.49
CA ASN A 215 -15.85 -14.02 -18.87
C ASN A 215 -14.49 -14.04 -18.17
N ALA A 216 -14.25 -13.01 -17.34
CA ALA A 216 -12.95 -12.79 -16.73
C ALA A 216 -12.64 -13.87 -15.69
N ARG A 217 -11.35 -14.15 -15.53
CA ARG A 217 -10.83 -15.25 -14.72
C ARG A 217 -11.15 -15.15 -13.23
N ALA A 218 -11.39 -13.94 -12.73
CA ALA A 218 -11.70 -13.68 -11.32
C ALA A 218 -13.21 -13.58 -11.02
N ASN A 219 -14.10 -13.73 -12.02
CA ASN A 219 -15.54 -13.53 -11.80
C ASN A 219 -16.16 -14.55 -10.85
N ASP A 220 -15.75 -15.83 -10.98
CA ASP A 220 -16.37 -16.96 -10.26
C ASP A 220 -15.61 -17.35 -8.99
N LEU A 221 -14.76 -16.47 -8.44
CA LEU A 221 -14.07 -16.74 -7.19
C LEU A 221 -15.02 -16.69 -5.99
N SER A 222 -14.75 -17.50 -4.98
CA SER A 222 -15.48 -17.44 -3.72
C SER A 222 -15.12 -16.17 -2.93
N ALA A 223 -16.00 -15.77 -2.01
CA ALA A 223 -15.76 -14.62 -1.14
C ALA A 223 -14.44 -14.78 -0.34
N GLU A 224 -14.19 -16.00 0.16
CA GLU A 224 -12.95 -16.30 0.90
C GLU A 224 -11.71 -16.06 0.02
N GLN A 225 -11.77 -16.50 -1.27
CA GLN A 225 -10.62 -16.34 -2.17
C GLN A 225 -10.40 -14.88 -2.57
N ILE A 226 -11.48 -14.14 -2.86
CA ILE A 226 -11.41 -12.71 -3.18
C ILE A 226 -10.81 -11.95 -1.99
N THR A 227 -11.29 -12.22 -0.78
CA THR A 227 -10.79 -11.58 0.45
C THR A 227 -9.32 -11.93 0.69
N ALA A 228 -8.94 -13.20 0.56
CA ALA A 228 -7.55 -13.63 0.72
C ALA A 228 -6.61 -12.96 -0.31
N ASN A 229 -7.06 -12.78 -1.56
CA ASN A 229 -6.30 -12.08 -2.59
C ASN A 229 -6.08 -10.60 -2.22
N ALA A 230 -7.16 -9.92 -1.80
CA ALA A 230 -7.08 -8.51 -1.37
C ALA A 230 -6.15 -8.34 -0.16
N GLU A 231 -6.29 -9.21 0.86
CA GLU A 231 -5.40 -9.20 2.02
C GLU A 231 -3.93 -9.44 1.62
N ALA A 232 -3.67 -10.38 0.71
CA ALA A 232 -2.31 -10.68 0.26
C ALA A 232 -1.67 -9.49 -0.46
N PHE A 233 -2.41 -8.83 -1.36
CA PHE A 233 -1.98 -7.59 -2.02
C PHE A 233 -1.72 -6.49 -1.01
N CYS A 234 -2.72 -6.16 -0.18
CA CYS A 234 -2.65 -5.07 0.77
C CYS A 234 -1.53 -5.27 1.79
N ASN A 235 -1.38 -6.48 2.32
CA ASN A 235 -0.29 -6.79 3.25
C ASN A 235 1.09 -6.61 2.61
N ARG A 236 1.25 -6.98 1.33
CA ARG A 236 2.52 -6.79 0.64
C ARG A 236 2.84 -5.30 0.41
N ILE A 237 1.84 -4.50 0.06
CA ILE A 237 1.97 -3.04 -0.09
C ILE A 237 2.29 -2.37 1.25
N LYS A 238 1.58 -2.73 2.32
CA LYS A 238 1.84 -2.23 3.69
C LYS A 238 3.25 -2.57 4.18
N GLN A 239 3.77 -3.75 3.87
CA GLN A 239 5.15 -4.15 4.19
C GLN A 239 6.19 -3.25 3.50
N ALA A 240 5.85 -2.63 2.39
CA ALA A 240 6.69 -1.66 1.70
C ALA A 240 6.53 -0.22 2.25
N GLY A 241 5.61 -0.01 3.21
CA GLY A 241 5.43 1.25 3.91
C GLY A 241 4.36 2.17 3.32
N TYR A 242 3.47 1.66 2.45
CA TYR A 242 2.40 2.43 1.85
C TYR A 242 1.05 2.15 2.52
N GLU A 243 0.19 3.17 2.54
CA GLU A 243 -1.22 3.03 2.88
C GLU A 243 -1.98 2.31 1.76
N VAL A 244 -3.07 1.62 2.12
CA VAL A 244 -3.87 0.85 1.15
C VAL A 244 -5.35 1.12 1.29
N MET A 245 -6.10 0.85 0.22
CA MET A 245 -7.56 0.83 0.24
C MET A 245 -8.09 -0.22 -0.75
N ILE A 246 -9.35 -0.58 -0.60
CA ILE A 246 -10.08 -1.45 -1.53
C ILE A 246 -11.09 -0.61 -2.28
N TYR A 247 -11.03 -0.66 -3.61
CA TYR A 247 -12.04 -0.05 -4.47
C TYR A 247 -13.13 -1.05 -4.82
N GLY A 248 -14.36 -0.55 -4.93
CA GLY A 248 -15.47 -1.29 -5.51
C GLY A 248 -16.81 -0.57 -5.36
N ASN A 249 -17.75 -0.95 -6.21
CA ASN A 249 -19.16 -0.59 -6.05
C ASN A 249 -19.87 -1.56 -5.08
N GLN A 250 -21.15 -1.35 -4.84
CA GLN A 250 -21.95 -2.20 -3.93
C GLN A 250 -21.91 -3.69 -4.31
N HIS A 251 -21.93 -4.01 -5.61
CA HIS A 251 -21.86 -5.40 -6.08
C HIS A 251 -20.49 -6.00 -5.82
N ASP A 252 -19.42 -5.32 -6.23
CA ASP A 252 -18.06 -5.82 -6.08
C ASP A 252 -17.69 -6.00 -4.62
N LEU A 253 -18.01 -5.03 -3.76
CA LEU A 253 -17.74 -5.13 -2.32
C LEU A 253 -18.56 -6.24 -1.64
N SER A 254 -19.78 -6.54 -2.12
CA SER A 254 -20.57 -7.65 -1.58
C SER A 254 -19.98 -9.04 -1.86
N ARG A 255 -18.98 -9.13 -2.72
CA ARG A 255 -18.26 -10.37 -3.04
C ARG A 255 -17.15 -10.68 -2.03
N TYR A 256 -16.78 -9.72 -1.17
CA TYR A 256 -15.79 -9.92 -0.11
C TYR A 256 -16.44 -10.41 1.18
N ASP A 257 -15.66 -11.06 2.02
CA ASP A 257 -15.97 -11.25 3.43
C ASP A 257 -15.54 -9.98 4.20
N LEU A 258 -16.44 -9.00 4.22
CA LEU A 258 -16.16 -7.67 4.78
C LEU A 258 -15.94 -7.69 6.31
N GLU A 259 -16.35 -8.74 7.02
CA GLU A 259 -16.12 -8.87 8.47
C GLU A 259 -14.64 -9.14 8.78
N HIS A 260 -13.92 -9.73 7.82
CA HIS A 260 -12.49 -10.03 7.92
C HIS A 260 -11.61 -9.01 7.18
N LEU A 261 -12.19 -8.18 6.32
CA LEU A 261 -11.46 -7.16 5.56
C LEU A 261 -11.31 -5.89 6.40
N ASN A 262 -10.09 -5.58 6.84
CA ASN A 262 -9.79 -4.43 7.71
C ASN A 262 -9.09 -3.30 6.93
N GLU A 263 -9.49 -3.07 5.69
CA GLU A 263 -8.91 -2.05 4.83
C GLU A 263 -9.87 -0.87 4.66
N GLU A 264 -9.32 0.33 4.41
CA GLU A 264 -10.12 1.50 4.08
C GLU A 264 -10.82 1.28 2.73
N ILE A 265 -12.05 1.78 2.59
CA ILE A 265 -12.88 1.55 1.39
C ILE A 265 -12.98 2.82 0.56
N TRP A 266 -12.68 2.67 -0.72
CA TRP A 266 -13.01 3.60 -1.79
C TRP A 266 -14.25 3.08 -2.52
N TYR A 267 -15.40 3.67 -2.19
CA TYR A 267 -16.70 3.21 -2.64
C TYR A 267 -17.17 3.93 -3.89
N ALA A 268 -17.66 3.20 -4.88
CA ALA A 268 -18.22 3.74 -6.11
C ALA A 268 -19.76 3.62 -6.12
N GLU A 269 -20.45 4.75 -6.22
CA GLU A 269 -21.91 4.81 -6.42
C GLU A 269 -22.28 6.11 -7.12
N TYR A 270 -22.87 6.01 -8.30
CA TYR A 270 -23.19 7.14 -9.14
C TYR A 270 -24.64 7.60 -9.02
N ASN A 271 -24.89 8.87 -9.38
CA ASN A 271 -26.23 9.47 -9.44
C ASN A 271 -26.98 9.58 -8.08
N GLY A 272 -26.29 9.32 -6.97
CA GLY A 272 -26.82 9.53 -5.62
C GLY A 272 -26.55 10.95 -5.13
N THR A 273 -27.34 11.38 -4.14
CA THR A 273 -27.06 12.60 -3.36
C THR A 273 -26.16 12.32 -2.16
N GLN A 274 -25.98 11.05 -1.82
CA GLN A 274 -25.09 10.56 -0.77
C GLN A 274 -24.87 9.07 -0.99
N PRO A 275 -23.84 8.46 -0.42
CA PRO A 275 -23.67 7.00 -0.42
C PRO A 275 -24.86 6.32 0.25
N THR A 276 -25.37 5.24 -0.36
CA THR A 276 -26.50 4.45 0.20
C THR A 276 -26.01 3.19 0.93
N THR A 277 -24.73 2.88 0.86
CA THR A 277 -24.13 1.74 1.55
C THR A 277 -24.07 1.93 3.06
N SER A 278 -24.10 0.82 3.81
CA SER A 278 -23.74 0.77 5.23
C SER A 278 -22.27 0.39 5.47
N ILE A 279 -21.51 0.13 4.41
CA ILE A 279 -20.09 -0.17 4.50
C ILE A 279 -19.35 1.11 4.92
N PRO A 280 -18.53 1.09 5.98
CA PRO A 280 -17.67 2.23 6.29
C PRO A 280 -16.77 2.55 5.11
N LEU A 281 -16.69 3.82 4.74
CA LEU A 281 -15.89 4.28 3.61
C LEU A 281 -15.11 5.54 3.98
N VAL A 282 -14.00 5.78 3.29
CA VAL A 282 -13.20 6.99 3.43
C VAL A 282 -13.19 7.84 2.17
N MET A 283 -13.48 7.23 1.02
CA MET A 283 -13.55 7.90 -0.26
C MET A 283 -14.79 7.42 -1.05
N TRP A 284 -15.47 8.36 -1.70
CA TRP A 284 -16.62 8.08 -2.55
C TRP A 284 -16.39 8.60 -3.96
N GLN A 285 -16.40 7.68 -4.93
CA GLN A 285 -16.47 8.00 -6.36
C GLN A 285 -17.94 8.19 -6.72
N TYR A 286 -18.35 9.45 -6.93
CA TYR A 286 -19.77 9.82 -7.03
C TYR A 286 -20.27 10.02 -8.46
N THR A 287 -19.40 10.07 -9.44
CA THR A 287 -19.76 10.16 -10.86
C THR A 287 -18.63 9.65 -11.76
N SER A 288 -19.01 9.05 -12.89
CA SER A 288 -18.10 8.67 -13.99
C SER A 288 -18.24 9.59 -15.22
N THR A 289 -18.97 10.71 -15.07
CA THR A 289 -19.25 11.66 -16.16
C THR A 289 -18.87 13.08 -15.79
N GLY A 290 -17.91 13.23 -14.87
CA GLY A 290 -17.38 14.51 -14.45
C GLY A 290 -16.67 15.25 -15.58
N SER A 291 -16.56 16.56 -15.43
CA SER A 291 -15.81 17.44 -16.33
C SER A 291 -14.77 18.20 -15.53
N VAL A 292 -13.53 18.16 -15.97
CA VAL A 292 -12.39 18.83 -15.33
C VAL A 292 -11.59 19.54 -16.42
N SER A 293 -11.19 20.78 -16.16
CA SER A 293 -10.32 21.53 -17.06
C SER A 293 -9.01 20.78 -17.26
N GLY A 294 -8.57 20.63 -18.51
CA GLY A 294 -7.37 19.84 -18.85
C GLY A 294 -7.64 18.39 -19.23
N ILE A 295 -8.87 17.88 -19.05
CA ILE A 295 -9.29 16.55 -19.49
C ILE A 295 -10.39 16.70 -20.54
N SER A 296 -10.21 16.12 -21.73
CA SER A 296 -11.14 16.28 -22.86
C SER A 296 -12.29 15.27 -22.90
N THR A 297 -12.21 14.25 -22.06
CA THR A 297 -13.22 13.18 -21.91
C THR A 297 -13.95 13.32 -20.59
N ASN A 298 -14.95 12.46 -20.36
CA ASN A 298 -15.47 12.27 -19.01
C ASN A 298 -14.37 11.76 -18.08
N VAL A 299 -14.47 12.14 -16.82
CA VAL A 299 -13.55 11.70 -15.76
C VAL A 299 -14.33 11.39 -14.49
N ASP A 300 -13.85 10.42 -13.76
CA ASP A 300 -14.41 10.02 -12.47
C ASP A 300 -14.05 11.06 -11.41
N LEU A 301 -15.06 11.50 -10.63
CA LEU A 301 -14.86 12.45 -9.54
C LEU A 301 -15.05 11.77 -8.20
N ASN A 302 -14.16 12.11 -7.29
CA ASN A 302 -14.07 11.54 -5.96
C ASN A 302 -14.15 12.61 -4.88
N ILE A 303 -14.73 12.24 -3.75
CA ILE A 303 -14.60 12.98 -2.50
C ILE A 303 -13.90 12.09 -1.48
N LEU A 304 -12.80 12.58 -0.92
CA LEU A 304 -12.08 11.93 0.17
C LEU A 304 -12.47 12.64 1.48
N PHE A 305 -13.07 11.90 2.40
CA PHE A 305 -13.56 12.41 3.67
C PHE A 305 -12.46 12.53 4.73
N ASP A 306 -11.40 11.71 4.61
CA ASP A 306 -10.24 11.75 5.52
C ASP A 306 -9.01 12.33 4.83
N ALA A 307 -8.83 13.65 4.96
CA ALA A 307 -7.69 14.35 4.40
C ALA A 307 -6.32 13.86 4.96
N ASN A 308 -6.29 13.13 6.08
CA ASN A 308 -5.04 12.57 6.62
C ASN A 308 -4.48 11.42 5.78
N LEU A 309 -5.28 10.85 4.88
CA LEU A 309 -4.83 9.84 3.91
C LEU A 309 -4.04 10.46 2.73
N VAL A 310 -3.98 11.78 2.65
CA VAL A 310 -3.12 12.50 1.69
C VAL A 310 -1.97 13.13 2.47
N HIS A 311 -0.78 12.61 2.28
CA HIS A 311 0.42 13.12 2.93
C HIS A 311 0.97 14.27 2.10
N ALA A 312 0.96 15.48 2.67
CA ALA A 312 1.64 16.63 2.07
C ALA A 312 3.16 16.42 2.18
N ASN A 313 3.85 16.55 1.06
CA ASN A 313 5.31 16.48 0.95
C ASN A 313 5.96 17.78 1.41
#